data_2e7783b12767ce047599c4e60ee19131
#
_entry.id   2e7783b12767ce047599c4e60ee19131
#
_cell.length_a   1.000
_cell.length_b   1.000
_cell.length_c   1.000
_cell.angle_alpha   90.00
_cell.angle_beta   90.00
_cell.angle_gamma   90.00
#
_symmetry.space_group_name_H-M   'P 1'
#
loop_
_entity.id
_entity.type
_entity.pdbx_description
1 polymer ?
#
loop_
_entity_poly.entity_id
_entity_poly.type
_entity_poly.pdbx_seq_one_letter_code
_entity_poly.pdbx_strand_id
1 'polypeptide(L)'
;MKSIAVLMTLSLSLSGGTLVAQDATIKQLLSKDLVGHSGKELSLVTVEYEPGASDPVHTHDAQAIVYVLEGSVVMQVKGKAPVTLVPGQTFYEEPGDVHTVARNASQTATAKFVVFFVKDKSAPILVPMK
;
A
#
# COMPACT_ATOMS: atom_id res chain seq x y z
N MET A 1 -41.78 -39.95 38.72
CA MET A 1 -41.29 -39.50 37.37
C MET A 1 -40.12 -38.58 37.59
N LYS A 2 -38.93 -39.01 37.19
CA LYS A 2 -37.70 -38.18 37.33
C LYS A 2 -37.44 -37.45 36.00
N SER A 3 -37.60 -36.13 35.97
CA SER A 3 -37.27 -35.32 34.82
C SER A 3 -35.75 -35.13 34.75
N ILE A 4 -35.13 -35.61 33.64
CA ILE A 4 -33.72 -35.38 33.35
C ILE A 4 -33.64 -34.10 32.54
N ALA A 5 -33.08 -33.05 33.14
CA ALA A 5 -32.74 -31.83 32.43
C ALA A 5 -31.42 -32.03 31.66
N VAL A 6 -31.50 -32.06 30.35
CA VAL A 6 -30.31 -32.06 29.48
C VAL A 6 -29.79 -30.63 29.38
N LEU A 7 -28.65 -30.39 30.00
CA LEU A 7 -27.92 -29.12 29.86
C LEU A 7 -27.16 -29.14 28.51
N MET A 8 -27.68 -28.37 27.57
CA MET A 8 -27.05 -28.21 26.27
C MET A 8 -25.99 -27.10 26.38
N THR A 9 -24.72 -27.48 26.49
CA THR A 9 -23.62 -26.53 26.46
C THR A 9 -23.37 -26.06 25.03
N LEU A 10 -23.71 -24.82 24.74
CA LEU A 10 -23.44 -24.16 23.48
C LEU A 10 -21.96 -23.77 23.45
N SER A 11 -21.12 -24.56 22.80
CA SER A 11 -19.70 -24.20 22.55
C SER A 11 -19.64 -23.15 21.47
N LEU A 12 -19.37 -21.89 21.87
CA LEU A 12 -19.09 -20.81 20.95
C LEU A 12 -17.64 -20.97 20.46
N SER A 13 -17.46 -21.59 19.31
CA SER A 13 -16.16 -21.65 18.64
C SER A 13 -15.86 -20.26 18.04
N LEU A 14 -14.98 -19.49 18.71
CA LEU A 14 -14.34 -18.33 18.10
C LEU A 14 -13.41 -18.84 16.99
N SER A 15 -13.91 -18.85 15.77
CA SER A 15 -13.03 -18.94 14.60
C SER A 15 -12.29 -17.62 14.47
N GLY A 16 -11.07 -17.59 15.03
CA GLY A 16 -10.12 -16.50 14.80
C GLY A 16 -9.69 -16.53 13.34
N GLY A 17 -10.43 -15.81 12.49
CA GLY A 17 -9.97 -15.54 11.12
C GLY A 17 -8.71 -14.70 11.20
N THR A 18 -7.59 -15.23 10.70
CA THR A 18 -6.40 -14.42 10.42
C THR A 18 -6.80 -13.41 9.35
N LEU A 19 -6.84 -12.12 9.71
CA LEU A 19 -6.96 -11.03 8.75
C LEU A 19 -5.67 -11.00 7.94
N VAL A 20 -5.70 -11.56 6.72
CA VAL A 20 -4.63 -11.37 5.75
C VAL A 20 -4.74 -9.93 5.27
N ALA A 21 -3.67 -9.13 5.43
CA ALA A 21 -3.60 -7.79 4.87
C ALA A 21 -3.76 -7.92 3.34
N GLN A 22 -4.70 -7.15 2.75
CA GLN A 22 -4.87 -7.11 1.31
C GLN A 22 -3.75 -6.26 0.71
N ASP A 23 -3.22 -6.73 -0.43
CA ASP A 23 -2.24 -5.98 -1.19
C ASP A 23 -2.90 -4.80 -1.92
N ALA A 24 -2.08 -3.82 -2.29
CA ALA A 24 -2.53 -2.71 -3.12
C ALA A 24 -2.93 -3.17 -4.52
N THR A 25 -3.93 -2.52 -5.09
CA THR A 25 -4.21 -2.62 -6.53
C THR A 25 -3.44 -1.54 -7.27
N ILE A 26 -2.48 -1.94 -8.11
CA ILE A 26 -1.64 -1.02 -8.89
C ILE A 26 -2.06 -1.10 -10.35
N LYS A 27 -2.35 0.05 -10.95
CA LYS A 27 -2.69 0.17 -12.37
C LYS A 27 -1.79 1.18 -13.06
N GLN A 28 -1.05 0.74 -14.07
CA GLN A 28 -0.25 1.63 -14.92
C GLN A 28 -1.18 2.42 -15.85
N LEU A 29 -1.04 3.75 -15.81
CA LEU A 29 -1.80 4.68 -16.65
C LEU A 29 -1.01 5.12 -17.87
N LEU A 30 0.29 5.35 -17.69
CA LEU A 30 1.18 5.86 -18.73
C LEU A 30 2.61 5.38 -18.49
N SER A 31 3.29 5.05 -19.59
CA SER A 31 4.74 4.91 -19.62
C SER A 31 5.25 5.55 -20.92
N LYS A 32 6.29 6.35 -20.80
CA LYS A 32 6.95 7.05 -21.90
C LYS A 32 8.45 7.11 -21.68
N ASP A 33 9.20 6.99 -22.75
CA ASP A 33 10.65 7.21 -22.73
C ASP A 33 10.97 8.62 -22.23
N LEU A 34 11.95 8.72 -21.34
CA LEU A 34 12.44 10.00 -20.87
C LEU A 34 13.32 10.63 -21.95
N VAL A 35 12.85 11.72 -22.54
CA VAL A 35 13.55 12.42 -23.60
C VAL A 35 14.94 12.88 -23.12
N GLY A 36 15.98 12.59 -23.90
CA GLY A 36 17.37 12.94 -23.57
C GLY A 36 18.07 11.98 -22.60
N HIS A 37 17.40 10.93 -22.13
CA HIS A 37 17.95 9.96 -21.17
C HIS A 37 17.65 8.53 -21.62
N SER A 38 18.57 7.96 -22.41
CA SER A 38 18.42 6.59 -22.93
C SER A 38 18.25 5.57 -21.82
N GLY A 39 17.32 4.64 -22.01
CA GLY A 39 17.03 3.57 -21.04
C GLY A 39 16.18 4.01 -19.83
N LYS A 40 15.84 5.28 -19.72
CA LYS A 40 14.96 5.83 -18.67
C LYS A 40 13.53 6.02 -19.17
N GLU A 41 12.59 5.97 -18.27
CA GLU A 41 11.17 6.23 -18.54
C GLU A 41 10.51 7.08 -17.47
N LEU A 42 9.43 7.75 -17.88
CA LEU A 42 8.39 8.31 -17.02
C LEU A 42 7.30 7.28 -16.92
N SER A 43 6.86 6.97 -15.71
CA SER A 43 5.74 6.06 -15.47
C SER A 43 4.75 6.70 -14.50
N LEU A 44 3.47 6.62 -14.83
CA LEU A 44 2.38 7.08 -13.96
C LEU A 44 1.49 5.90 -13.62
N VAL A 45 1.28 5.67 -12.33
CA VAL A 45 0.42 4.59 -11.84
C VAL A 45 -0.63 5.15 -10.88
N THR A 46 -1.78 4.49 -10.79
CA THR A 46 -2.67 4.61 -9.64
C THR A 46 -2.43 3.46 -8.69
N VAL A 47 -2.52 3.76 -7.40
CA VAL A 47 -2.52 2.78 -6.33
C VAL A 47 -3.80 2.93 -5.55
N GLU A 48 -4.49 1.83 -5.31
CA GLU A 48 -5.72 1.79 -4.53
C GLU A 48 -5.56 0.81 -3.38
N TYR A 49 -5.84 1.29 -2.18
CA TYR A 49 -5.87 0.51 -0.96
C TYR A 49 -7.31 0.33 -0.51
N GLU A 50 -7.77 -0.90 -0.48
CA GLU A 50 -9.00 -1.25 0.23
C GLU A 50 -8.87 -0.91 1.73
N PRO A 51 -9.97 -0.83 2.48
CA PRO A 51 -9.91 -0.63 3.93
C PRO A 51 -8.93 -1.61 4.60
N GLY A 52 -7.98 -1.08 5.36
CA GLY A 52 -6.97 -1.88 6.06
C GLY A 52 -5.84 -2.46 5.20
N ALA A 53 -5.82 -2.20 3.89
CA ALA A 53 -4.78 -2.70 3.00
C ALA A 53 -3.42 -2.02 3.24
N SER A 54 -2.34 -2.75 2.96
CA SER A 54 -0.97 -2.27 3.07
C SER A 54 -0.06 -2.93 2.06
N ASP A 55 1.01 -2.24 1.66
CA ASP A 55 2.11 -2.85 0.95
C ASP A 55 3.08 -3.53 1.91
N PRO A 56 3.82 -4.56 1.44
CA PRO A 56 4.96 -5.09 2.19
C PRO A 56 6.05 -4.02 2.33
N VAL A 57 7.00 -4.23 3.24
CA VAL A 57 8.23 -3.43 3.30
C VAL A 57 8.94 -3.55 1.95
N HIS A 58 9.29 -2.43 1.34
CA HIS A 58 9.81 -2.38 -0.02
C HIS A 58 10.73 -1.19 -0.28
N THR A 59 11.39 -1.23 -1.43
CA THR A 59 12.14 -0.12 -2.01
C THR A 59 11.67 0.13 -3.45
N HIS A 60 12.06 1.27 -4.01
CA HIS A 60 11.96 1.57 -5.43
C HIS A 60 13.34 1.92 -5.99
N ASP A 61 13.69 1.38 -7.16
CA ASP A 61 14.82 1.82 -7.98
C ASP A 61 14.40 3.00 -8.87
N ALA A 62 13.88 4.04 -8.23
CA ALA A 62 13.26 5.16 -8.92
C ALA A 62 13.21 6.40 -8.03
N GLN A 63 13.17 7.57 -8.66
CA GLN A 63 12.57 8.74 -8.01
C GLN A 63 11.06 8.64 -8.15
N ALA A 64 10.34 8.95 -7.08
CA ALA A 64 8.88 8.89 -7.10
C ALA A 64 8.24 10.08 -6.41
N ILE A 65 7.10 10.50 -6.95
CA ILE A 65 6.22 11.51 -6.34
C ILE A 65 4.85 10.90 -6.18
N VAL A 66 4.39 10.85 -4.95
CA VAL A 66 3.02 10.46 -4.58
C VAL A 66 2.14 11.69 -4.53
N TYR A 67 0.91 11.57 -5.04
CA TYR A 67 -0.15 12.58 -4.88
C TYR A 67 -1.46 11.89 -4.50
N VAL A 68 -2.00 12.22 -3.33
CA VAL A 68 -3.22 11.59 -2.81
C VAL A 68 -4.46 12.16 -3.47
N LEU A 69 -5.34 11.27 -3.97
CA LEU A 69 -6.61 11.61 -4.62
C LEU A 69 -7.80 11.45 -3.69
N GLU A 70 -7.86 10.35 -2.94
CA GLU A 70 -8.98 9.98 -2.09
C GLU A 70 -8.50 9.28 -0.82
N GLY A 71 -9.24 9.45 0.27
CA GLY A 71 -8.91 8.83 1.55
C GLY A 71 -7.63 9.37 2.16
N SER A 72 -7.00 8.58 3.00
CA SER A 72 -5.72 8.93 3.62
C SER A 72 -4.78 7.73 3.70
N VAL A 73 -3.49 8.00 3.54
CA VAL A 73 -2.44 6.97 3.55
C VAL A 73 -1.37 7.31 4.57
N VAL A 74 -0.84 6.29 5.22
CA VAL A 74 0.31 6.43 6.12
C VAL A 74 1.53 5.91 5.41
N MET A 75 2.58 6.73 5.37
CA MET A 75 3.86 6.38 4.77
C MET A 75 5.00 6.63 5.76
N GLN A 76 5.98 5.73 5.76
CA GLN A 76 7.19 5.87 6.57
C GLN A 76 8.39 5.32 5.83
N VAL A 77 9.43 6.13 5.76
CA VAL A 77 10.77 5.72 5.33
C VAL A 77 11.57 5.36 6.58
N LYS A 78 12.36 4.29 6.51
CA LYS A 78 13.23 3.83 7.59
C LYS A 78 14.08 4.99 8.12
N GLY A 79 14.07 5.17 9.43
CA GLY A 79 14.81 6.23 10.12
C GLY A 79 14.10 7.59 10.16
N LYS A 80 12.91 7.72 9.57
CA LYS A 80 12.10 8.94 9.61
C LYS A 80 10.78 8.68 10.34
N ALA A 81 10.13 9.75 10.81
CA ALA A 81 8.79 9.66 11.41
C ALA A 81 7.74 9.27 10.35
N PRO A 82 6.68 8.53 10.72
CA PRO A 82 5.57 8.28 9.82
C PRO A 82 4.82 9.58 9.54
N VAL A 83 4.28 9.68 8.32
CA VAL A 83 3.41 10.78 7.89
C VAL A 83 2.07 10.23 7.41
N THR A 84 1.00 10.95 7.74
CA THR A 84 -0.34 10.68 7.20
C THR A 84 -0.64 11.75 6.16
N LEU A 85 -0.94 11.29 4.94
CA LEU A 85 -1.25 12.14 3.80
C LEU A 85 -2.74 12.10 3.51
N VAL A 86 -3.31 13.26 3.22
CA VAL A 86 -4.71 13.43 2.83
C VAL A 86 -4.80 13.97 1.39
N PRO A 87 -5.98 13.96 0.74
CA PRO A 87 -6.13 14.41 -0.64
C PRO A 87 -5.50 15.77 -0.90
N GLY A 88 -4.74 15.86 -2.00
CA GLY A 88 -3.98 17.05 -2.40
C GLY A 88 -2.57 17.15 -1.84
N GLN A 89 -2.17 16.25 -0.94
CA GLN A 89 -0.81 16.21 -0.40
C GLN A 89 0.11 15.31 -1.22
N THR A 90 1.39 15.64 -1.17
CA THR A 90 2.46 14.93 -1.89
C THR A 90 3.45 14.31 -0.93
N PHE A 91 4.11 13.25 -1.42
CA PHE A 91 5.23 12.62 -0.74
C PHE A 91 6.30 12.29 -1.77
N TYR A 92 7.55 12.69 -1.50
CA TYR A 92 8.68 12.40 -2.37
C TYR A 92 9.47 11.21 -1.85
N GLU A 93 9.88 10.33 -2.75
CA GLU A 93 10.64 9.11 -2.46
C GLU A 93 11.95 9.13 -3.23
N GLU A 94 13.06 8.99 -2.49
CA GLU A 94 14.40 8.83 -3.07
C GLU A 94 14.62 7.40 -3.56
N PRO A 95 15.43 7.19 -4.60
CA PRO A 95 15.87 5.84 -4.96
C PRO A 95 16.50 5.11 -3.77
N GLY A 96 16.05 3.89 -3.52
CA GLY A 96 16.58 3.05 -2.45
C GLY A 96 16.05 3.36 -1.04
N ASP A 97 15.18 4.35 -0.87
CA ASP A 97 14.47 4.55 0.38
C ASP A 97 13.72 3.27 0.76
N VAL A 98 13.88 2.83 2.03
CA VAL A 98 13.15 1.67 2.54
C VAL A 98 11.82 2.15 3.12
N HIS A 99 10.73 1.77 2.46
CA HIS A 99 9.37 2.06 2.91
C HIS A 99 8.95 1.01 3.92
N THR A 100 9.03 1.36 5.19
CA THR A 100 8.67 0.46 6.31
C THR A 100 7.18 0.44 6.58
N VAL A 101 6.48 1.51 6.21
CA VAL A 101 5.01 1.62 6.27
C VAL A 101 4.51 2.27 4.99
N ALA A 102 3.56 1.61 4.34
CA ALA A 102 2.77 2.13 3.24
C ALA A 102 1.38 1.48 3.33
N ARG A 103 0.39 2.18 3.83
CA ARG A 103 -0.91 1.59 4.13
C ARG A 103 -2.06 2.59 4.06
N ASN A 104 -3.27 2.07 3.90
CA ASN A 104 -4.48 2.83 4.17
C ASN A 104 -4.52 3.25 5.65
N ALA A 105 -4.79 4.51 5.92
CA ALA A 105 -4.98 4.99 7.29
C ALA A 105 -6.32 4.53 7.89
N SER A 106 -7.30 4.17 7.04
CA SER A 106 -8.66 3.78 7.40
C SER A 106 -8.87 2.27 7.33
N GLN A 107 -9.67 1.75 8.27
CA GLN A 107 -10.19 0.39 8.26
C GLN A 107 -11.58 0.29 7.60
N THR A 108 -12.16 1.40 7.17
CA THR A 108 -13.55 1.47 6.69
C THR A 108 -13.72 2.16 5.35
N ALA A 109 -12.75 2.95 4.91
CA ALA A 109 -12.79 3.69 3.65
C ALA A 109 -11.61 3.34 2.76
N THR A 110 -11.82 3.32 1.45
CA THR A 110 -10.78 3.15 0.42
C THR A 110 -9.88 4.38 0.36
N ALA A 111 -8.60 4.18 0.05
CA ALA A 111 -7.66 5.26 -0.26
C ALA A 111 -7.11 5.08 -1.68
N LYS A 112 -6.86 6.20 -2.38
CA LYS A 112 -6.35 6.20 -3.73
C LYS A 112 -5.36 7.32 -3.94
N PHE A 113 -4.26 7.01 -4.60
CA PHE A 113 -3.23 7.97 -4.95
C PHE A 113 -2.60 7.64 -6.30
N VAL A 114 -1.95 8.60 -6.88
CA VAL A 114 -1.10 8.40 -8.06
C VAL A 114 0.36 8.46 -7.63
N VAL A 115 1.18 7.70 -8.35
CA VAL A 115 2.64 7.78 -8.22
C VAL A 115 3.24 8.01 -9.58
N PHE A 116 4.05 9.06 -9.67
CA PHE A 116 4.86 9.37 -10.84
C PHE A 116 6.29 8.92 -10.59
N PHE A 117 6.82 8.08 -11.47
CA PHE A 117 8.17 7.54 -11.38
C PHE A 117 9.06 8.06 -12.50
N VAL A 118 10.33 8.32 -12.14
CA VAL A 118 11.45 8.41 -13.09
C VAL A 118 12.37 7.23 -12.77
N LYS A 119 12.50 6.29 -13.69
CA LYS A 119 13.19 5.02 -13.44
C LYS A 119 13.82 4.44 -14.69
N ASP A 120 14.67 3.44 -14.51
CA ASP A 120 15.11 2.59 -15.61
C ASP A 120 13.92 1.78 -16.14
N LYS A 121 13.86 1.62 -17.47
CA LYS A 121 12.83 0.80 -18.13
C LYS A 121 12.77 -0.63 -17.59
N SER A 122 13.93 -1.19 -17.23
CA SER A 122 14.06 -2.54 -16.69
C SER A 122 13.71 -2.65 -15.20
N ALA A 123 13.63 -1.53 -14.47
CA ALA A 123 13.34 -1.56 -13.04
C ALA A 123 11.85 -1.85 -12.78
N PRO A 124 11.51 -2.74 -11.85
CA PRO A 124 10.12 -2.95 -11.44
C PRO A 124 9.59 -1.72 -10.68
N ILE A 125 8.26 -1.60 -10.60
CA ILE A 125 7.61 -0.53 -9.85
C ILE A 125 7.93 -0.61 -8.35
N LEU A 126 8.08 -1.81 -7.81
CA LEU A 126 8.29 -2.07 -6.39
C LEU A 126 9.20 -3.28 -6.22
N VAL A 127 10.15 -3.20 -5.28
CA VAL A 127 11.04 -4.30 -4.90
C VAL A 127 10.73 -4.69 -3.45
N PRO A 128 9.98 -5.78 -3.19
CA PRO A 128 9.71 -6.24 -1.84
C PRO A 128 11.01 -6.63 -1.11
N MET A 129 11.08 -6.32 0.17
CA MET A 129 12.17 -6.76 1.04
C MET A 129 11.70 -7.95 1.86
N LYS A 130 12.62 -8.92 2.02
CA LYS A 130 12.41 -10.10 2.88
C LYS A 130 12.81 -9.83 4.31
#